data_a9b370121a6c4590a885ff1199435b35
#
_entry.id   a9b370121a6c4590a885ff1199435b35
#
_cell.length_a   1.000
_cell.length_b   1.000
_cell.length_c   1.000
_cell.angle_alpha   90.00
_cell.angle_beta   90.00
_cell.angle_gamma   90.00
#
_symmetry.space_group_name_H-M   'P 1'
#
loop_
_entity.id
_entity.type
_entity.pdbx_description
1 polymer ?
#
loop_
_entity_poly.entity_id
_entity_poly.type
_entity_poly.pdbx_seq_one_letter_code
_entity_poly.pdbx_strand_id
1 'polypeptide(L)'
;MANAPFLPSVQAAYNKGNWSYQFNFAVTGGGGKCKFDEGVGSFESVIGAVAQKLIGTSQMLNQQLAPLGASVPNVTGYDVDAFMKGEQYYFGFQLGAARKLTENLSVYGGLRLLVGLGTYEARMNNIRVMNGDQRMTLPDYFKGINDGLTNAKATLTANGKLIQNGIQQYVTGYMAAGMTQEQAMATPEVQNLVQQGQTVAAAGQRLQAVSEQLTESAEKMAPYSNGINLKSDQTGWGIAPVIGVDYKLGNFNFAAKYEFKTRMRMKNNSDLEQSTIEATDKYVDGTEVPEDSPALLTLGAEWSVVPTVRVSAGYHLYFDKDAHWYQHSERELKGNSMEYLAGVEWDITDKLQVSTGGQLTRYQLSDSYMNDMSFVVNSWTFGLGLGYQLNKTVKLNAAYFQTNYSDYNMDTPAKEMTSLGIGIPAGHSKFTRTNRVIGVGCELTF
;
A
#
# COMPACT_ATOMS: atom_id res chain seq x y z
N MET A 1 2.46 3.99 -13.88
CA MET A 1 3.58 3.29 -14.59
C MET A 1 4.83 3.37 -13.73
N ALA A 2 5.55 2.26 -13.53
CA ALA A 2 6.83 2.27 -12.84
C ALA A 2 7.96 2.56 -13.84
N ASN A 3 8.91 3.41 -13.46
CA ASN A 3 10.05 3.79 -14.30
C ASN A 3 11.30 3.98 -13.43
N ALA A 4 12.41 3.37 -13.83
CA ALA A 4 13.74 3.56 -13.27
C ALA A 4 14.68 4.03 -14.38
N PRO A 5 14.81 5.33 -14.62
CA PRO A 5 15.48 5.85 -15.81
C PRO A 5 16.98 5.58 -15.82
N PHE A 6 17.60 5.47 -14.67
CA PHE A 6 19.05 5.28 -14.56
C PHE A 6 19.44 4.59 -13.25
N LEU A 7 20.17 3.47 -13.36
CA LEU A 7 20.70 2.68 -12.24
C LEU A 7 22.23 2.57 -12.38
N PRO A 8 23.00 3.51 -11.84
CA PRO A 8 24.46 3.52 -12.00
C PRO A 8 25.14 2.47 -11.12
N SER A 9 26.24 1.92 -11.61
CA SER A 9 27.18 1.12 -10.81
C SER A 9 28.62 1.41 -11.21
N VAL A 10 29.51 1.34 -10.22
CA VAL A 10 30.96 1.49 -10.41
C VAL A 10 31.66 0.43 -9.58
N GLN A 11 32.62 -0.26 -10.19
CA GLN A 11 33.45 -1.24 -9.52
C GLN A 11 34.91 -0.93 -9.80
N ALA A 12 35.77 -1.06 -8.80
CA ALA A 12 37.20 -0.92 -8.94
C ALA A 12 37.95 -1.94 -8.09
N ALA A 13 39.03 -2.49 -8.63
CA ALA A 13 39.91 -3.40 -7.91
C ALA A 13 41.36 -3.03 -8.15
N TYR A 14 42.14 -2.98 -7.09
CA TYR A 14 43.58 -2.79 -7.12
C TYR A 14 44.30 -4.01 -6.55
N ASN A 15 45.05 -4.71 -7.40
CA ASN A 15 45.73 -5.95 -7.07
C ASN A 15 47.20 -5.69 -6.77
N LYS A 16 47.72 -6.17 -5.60
CA LYS A 16 49.10 -6.09 -5.22
C LYS A 16 49.56 -7.34 -4.45
N GLY A 17 50.40 -8.13 -5.07
CA GLY A 17 50.84 -9.43 -4.53
C GLY A 17 49.65 -10.34 -4.29
N ASN A 18 49.45 -10.81 -3.07
CA ASN A 18 48.36 -11.68 -2.66
C ASN A 18 47.11 -10.92 -2.20
N TRP A 19 47.07 -9.59 -2.37
CA TRP A 19 45.95 -8.76 -1.96
C TRP A 19 45.22 -8.14 -3.14
N SER A 20 43.90 -8.02 -3.03
CA SER A 20 43.03 -7.27 -3.92
C SER A 20 42.18 -6.31 -3.06
N TYR A 21 42.34 -5.00 -3.25
CA TYR A 21 41.55 -3.96 -2.60
C TYR A 21 40.40 -3.59 -3.54
N GLN A 22 39.20 -3.59 -3.02
CA GLN A 22 37.97 -3.51 -3.85
C GLN A 22 37.07 -2.40 -3.37
N PHE A 23 36.51 -1.66 -4.32
CA PHE A 23 35.44 -0.69 -4.14
C PHE A 23 34.28 -1.07 -5.06
N ASN A 24 33.08 -0.97 -4.52
CA ASN A 24 31.85 -1.17 -5.29
C ASN A 24 30.82 -0.10 -4.88
N PHE A 25 30.20 0.50 -5.87
CA PHE A 25 29.03 1.35 -5.73
C PHE A 25 27.93 0.83 -6.64
N ALA A 26 26.72 0.67 -6.12
CA ALA A 26 25.54 0.29 -6.90
C ALA A 26 24.25 0.74 -6.23
N VAL A 27 23.18 0.84 -7.01
CA VAL A 27 21.81 0.86 -6.48
C VAL A 27 21.47 -0.58 -6.11
N THR A 28 21.37 -0.87 -4.81
CA THR A 28 21.20 -2.24 -4.28
C THR A 28 19.75 -2.61 -4.02
N GLY A 29 18.84 -1.63 -4.05
CA GLY A 29 17.41 -1.84 -3.86
C GLY A 29 16.61 -0.62 -4.29
N GLY A 30 15.30 -0.78 -4.43
CA GLY A 30 14.44 0.27 -4.97
C GLY A 30 14.71 0.53 -6.44
N GLY A 31 14.95 1.77 -6.81
CA GLY A 31 15.36 2.19 -8.16
C GLY A 31 14.20 2.46 -9.10
N GLY A 32 12.98 2.56 -8.61
CA GLY A 32 11.82 2.86 -9.43
C GLY A 32 10.90 3.90 -8.82
N LYS A 33 10.29 4.68 -9.70
CA LYS A 33 9.19 5.58 -9.39
C LYS A 33 7.89 4.92 -9.85
N CYS A 34 6.96 4.72 -8.91
CA CYS A 34 5.60 4.31 -9.20
C CYS A 34 4.68 5.53 -9.11
N LYS A 35 3.77 5.69 -10.08
CA LYS A 35 2.79 6.77 -10.11
C LYS A 35 1.44 6.21 -10.51
N PHE A 36 0.44 6.52 -9.70
CA PHE A 36 -0.95 6.16 -9.89
C PHE A 36 -1.77 7.46 -9.87
N ASP A 37 -2.22 7.89 -11.04
CA ASP A 37 -2.88 9.20 -11.22
C ASP A 37 -4.30 9.21 -10.66
N GLU A 38 -4.89 8.04 -10.45
CA GLU A 38 -6.24 7.82 -9.88
C GLU A 38 -6.18 7.12 -8.50
N GLY A 39 -4.98 7.12 -7.85
CA GLY A 39 -4.78 6.42 -6.60
C GLY A 39 -4.63 4.90 -6.75
N VAL A 40 -4.89 4.18 -5.68
CA VAL A 40 -4.80 2.71 -5.59
C VAL A 40 -6.11 2.14 -5.04
N GLY A 41 -6.37 0.87 -5.31
CA GLY A 41 -7.63 0.20 -4.96
C GLY A 41 -7.95 0.23 -3.46
N SER A 42 -6.95 0.21 -2.59
CA SER A 42 -7.13 0.34 -1.14
C SER A 42 -7.77 1.69 -0.75
N PHE A 43 -7.47 2.78 -1.46
CA PHE A 43 -8.08 4.09 -1.22
C PHE A 43 -9.56 4.05 -1.60
N GLU A 44 -9.86 3.55 -2.79
CA GLU A 44 -11.23 3.46 -3.30
C GLU A 44 -12.12 2.51 -2.50
N SER A 45 -11.58 1.40 -2.00
CA SER A 45 -12.36 0.43 -1.24
C SER A 45 -12.96 1.02 0.04
N VAL A 46 -12.21 1.88 0.74
CA VAL A 46 -12.68 2.57 1.94
C VAL A 46 -13.77 3.59 1.59
N ILE A 47 -13.52 4.44 0.57
CA ILE A 47 -14.49 5.46 0.13
C ILE A 47 -15.76 4.82 -0.40
N GLY A 48 -15.63 3.77 -1.21
CA GLY A 48 -16.74 3.00 -1.73
C GLY A 48 -17.60 2.36 -0.64
N ALA A 49 -16.98 1.83 0.43
CA ALA A 49 -17.69 1.28 1.58
C ALA A 49 -18.46 2.36 2.36
N VAL A 50 -17.86 3.55 2.55
CA VAL A 50 -18.56 4.72 3.11
C VAL A 50 -19.75 5.08 2.24
N ALA A 51 -19.55 5.21 0.93
CA ALA A 51 -20.62 5.56 0.00
C ALA A 51 -21.77 4.56 0.02
N GLN A 52 -21.49 3.25 0.06
CA GLN A 52 -22.53 2.22 0.17
C GLN A 52 -23.37 2.35 1.44
N LYS A 53 -22.73 2.66 2.58
CA LYS A 53 -23.45 2.93 3.83
C LYS A 53 -24.36 4.15 3.68
N LEU A 54 -23.85 5.25 3.08
CA LEU A 54 -24.63 6.48 2.87
C LEU A 54 -25.77 6.26 1.87
N ILE A 55 -25.59 5.46 0.82
CA ILE A 55 -26.65 5.05 -0.12
C ILE A 55 -27.79 4.35 0.65
N GLY A 56 -27.48 3.31 1.40
CA GLY A 56 -28.48 2.59 2.19
C GLY A 56 -29.18 3.48 3.21
N THR A 57 -28.43 4.32 3.91
CA THR A 57 -29.00 5.27 4.87
C THR A 57 -29.93 6.27 4.23
N SER A 58 -29.54 6.90 3.11
CA SER A 58 -30.39 7.87 2.42
C SER A 58 -31.68 7.26 1.87
N GLN A 59 -31.62 6.05 1.32
CA GLN A 59 -32.79 5.33 0.84
C GLN A 59 -33.76 5.00 1.98
N MET A 60 -33.26 4.47 3.10
CA MET A 60 -34.06 4.17 4.29
C MET A 60 -34.72 5.43 4.84
N LEU A 61 -33.97 6.54 4.96
CA LEU A 61 -34.51 7.81 5.44
C LEU A 61 -35.60 8.33 4.51
N ASN A 62 -35.39 8.35 3.20
CA ASN A 62 -36.39 8.82 2.25
C ASN A 62 -37.67 8.00 2.32
N GLN A 63 -37.60 6.66 2.50
CA GLN A 63 -38.77 5.82 2.71
C GLN A 63 -39.53 6.19 3.99
N GLN A 64 -38.83 6.49 5.07
CA GLN A 64 -39.44 6.86 6.35
C GLN A 64 -40.01 8.29 6.35
N LEU A 65 -39.40 9.20 5.61
CA LEU A 65 -39.77 10.61 5.57
C LEU A 65 -40.85 10.95 4.53
N ALA A 66 -40.97 10.12 3.48
CA ALA A 66 -41.97 10.34 2.41
C ALA A 66 -43.40 10.53 2.93
N PRO A 67 -43.91 9.72 3.91
CA PRO A 67 -45.28 9.93 4.45
C PRO A 67 -45.43 11.29 5.18
N LEU A 68 -44.32 11.91 5.57
CA LEU A 68 -44.30 13.20 6.25
C LEU A 68 -44.07 14.39 5.30
N GLY A 69 -44.02 14.11 3.97
CA GLY A 69 -43.73 15.13 2.95
C GLY A 69 -42.31 15.69 3.04
N ALA A 70 -41.38 14.97 3.68
CA ALA A 70 -40.00 15.36 3.81
C ALA A 70 -39.08 14.41 3.06
N SER A 71 -37.89 14.87 2.69
CA SER A 71 -36.87 14.07 2.02
C SER A 71 -35.47 14.53 2.42
N VAL A 72 -34.50 13.66 2.22
CA VAL A 72 -33.06 13.94 2.37
C VAL A 72 -32.35 13.71 1.04
N PRO A 73 -31.14 14.26 0.83
CA PRO A 73 -30.35 13.99 -0.37
C PRO A 73 -30.18 12.49 -0.58
N ASN A 74 -30.47 12.00 -1.78
CA ASN A 74 -30.38 10.57 -2.11
C ASN A 74 -29.02 10.28 -2.70
N VAL A 75 -28.16 9.56 -1.96
CA VAL A 75 -26.82 9.19 -2.41
C VAL A 75 -26.93 8.14 -3.51
N THR A 76 -26.29 8.39 -4.66
CA THR A 76 -26.25 7.48 -5.83
C THR A 76 -24.84 7.00 -6.14
N GLY A 77 -23.80 7.60 -5.53
CA GLY A 77 -22.41 7.25 -5.75
C GLY A 77 -21.48 8.19 -5.00
N TYR A 78 -20.23 8.17 -5.39
CA TYR A 78 -19.17 9.06 -4.85
C TYR A 78 -18.26 9.57 -5.95
N ASP A 79 -17.48 10.59 -5.61
CA ASP A 79 -16.43 11.16 -6.42
C ASP A 79 -15.23 11.51 -5.52
N VAL A 80 -14.01 11.25 -5.98
CA VAL A 80 -12.78 11.51 -5.22
C VAL A 80 -11.61 11.78 -6.16
N ASP A 81 -10.78 12.74 -5.79
CA ASP A 81 -9.47 12.95 -6.41
C ASP A 81 -8.43 12.15 -5.63
N ALA A 82 -8.07 11.00 -6.14
CA ALA A 82 -7.05 10.15 -5.56
C ALA A 82 -5.77 10.18 -6.38
N PHE A 83 -4.63 10.15 -5.70
CA PHE A 83 -3.31 10.13 -6.32
C PHE A 83 -2.33 9.45 -5.40
N MET A 84 -1.41 8.67 -5.97
CA MET A 84 -0.29 8.10 -5.23
C MET A 84 0.97 8.10 -6.08
N LYS A 85 2.09 8.46 -5.46
CA LYS A 85 3.43 8.34 -6.01
C LYS A 85 4.37 7.84 -4.92
N GLY A 86 5.19 6.84 -5.26
CA GLY A 86 6.28 6.35 -4.42
C GLY A 86 7.56 6.25 -5.21
N GLU A 87 8.67 6.62 -4.60
CA GLU A 87 10.01 6.51 -5.16
C GLU A 87 10.98 6.16 -4.04
N GLN A 88 11.81 5.15 -4.24
CA GLN A 88 12.75 4.70 -3.21
C GLN A 88 14.03 4.19 -3.86
N TYR A 89 15.17 4.57 -3.30
CA TYR A 89 16.50 4.14 -3.72
C TYR A 89 17.35 3.74 -2.53
N TYR A 90 18.09 2.65 -2.67
CA TYR A 90 19.14 2.24 -1.74
C TYR A 90 20.47 2.21 -2.45
N PHE A 91 21.37 3.12 -2.06
CA PHE A 91 22.72 3.24 -2.60
C PHE A 91 23.69 2.49 -1.70
N GLY A 92 24.32 1.46 -2.25
CA GLY A 92 25.33 0.67 -1.54
C GLY A 92 26.74 1.08 -1.94
N PHE A 93 27.55 1.41 -0.96
CA PHE A 93 28.99 1.68 -1.09
C PHE A 93 29.74 0.61 -0.32
N GLN A 94 30.53 -0.22 -0.99
CA GLN A 94 31.26 -1.31 -0.36
C GLN A 94 32.77 -1.12 -0.55
N LEU A 95 33.49 -1.22 0.54
CA LEU A 95 34.96 -1.26 0.58
C LEU A 95 35.42 -2.55 1.23
N GLY A 96 36.39 -3.22 0.65
CA GLY A 96 36.93 -4.42 1.23
C GLY A 96 38.25 -4.86 0.61
N ALA A 97 38.79 -5.93 1.16
CA ALA A 97 40.02 -6.52 0.66
C ALA A 97 39.84 -8.05 0.59
N ALA A 98 40.34 -8.63 -0.48
CA ALA A 98 40.51 -10.08 -0.61
C ALA A 98 42.00 -10.43 -0.43
N ARG A 99 42.28 -11.57 0.17
CA ARG A 99 43.63 -12.11 0.31
C ARG A 99 43.67 -13.55 -0.22
N LYS A 100 44.59 -13.80 -1.12
CA LYS A 100 44.94 -15.13 -1.57
C LYS A 100 45.73 -15.83 -0.47
N LEU A 101 45.14 -16.88 0.13
CA LEU A 101 45.77 -17.66 1.23
C LEU A 101 46.60 -18.80 0.66
N THR A 102 46.11 -19.47 -0.38
CA THR A 102 46.80 -20.49 -1.15
C THR A 102 46.60 -20.23 -2.64
N GLU A 103 47.18 -21.02 -3.51
CA GLU A 103 46.96 -20.94 -4.97
C GLU A 103 45.49 -21.09 -5.35
N ASN A 104 44.70 -21.78 -4.51
CA ASN A 104 43.32 -22.15 -4.80
C ASN A 104 42.31 -21.47 -3.87
N LEU A 105 42.74 -20.84 -2.76
CA LEU A 105 41.84 -20.31 -1.74
C LEU A 105 42.07 -18.81 -1.53
N SER A 106 41.03 -18.03 -1.64
CA SER A 106 40.99 -16.62 -1.29
C SER A 106 39.89 -16.32 -0.27
N VAL A 107 40.11 -15.37 0.60
CA VAL A 107 39.12 -14.87 1.56
C VAL A 107 38.92 -13.36 1.36
N TYR A 108 37.71 -12.90 1.61
CA TYR A 108 37.32 -11.49 1.50
C TYR A 108 36.74 -11.00 2.82
N GLY A 109 37.06 -9.77 3.18
CA GLY A 109 36.42 -9.03 4.25
C GLY A 109 36.21 -7.56 3.86
N GLY A 110 35.05 -7.03 4.18
CA GLY A 110 34.71 -5.65 3.84
C GLY A 110 33.55 -5.10 4.67
N LEU A 111 33.25 -3.84 4.41
CA LEU A 111 32.12 -3.12 4.98
C LEU A 111 31.28 -2.52 3.86
N ARG A 112 29.95 -2.59 4.00
CA ARG A 112 29.01 -1.90 3.12
C ARG A 112 28.28 -0.82 3.91
N LEU A 113 28.36 0.44 3.41
CA LEU A 113 27.49 1.54 3.78
C LEU A 113 26.27 1.49 2.85
N LEU A 114 25.08 1.47 3.43
CA LEU A 114 23.81 1.58 2.71
C LEU A 114 23.19 2.94 3.04
N VAL A 115 22.78 3.69 2.00
CA VAL A 115 22.05 4.96 2.14
C VAL A 115 20.71 4.80 1.45
N GLY A 116 19.64 4.97 2.23
CA GLY A 116 18.25 4.92 1.75
C GLY A 116 17.70 6.32 1.54
N LEU A 117 17.04 6.53 0.40
CA LEU A 117 16.27 7.73 0.08
C LEU A 117 14.88 7.29 -0.39
N GLY A 118 13.84 7.91 0.13
CA GLY A 118 12.45 7.67 -0.26
C GLY A 118 11.68 8.97 -0.40
N THR A 119 10.73 9.02 -1.34
CA THR A 119 9.76 10.10 -1.49
C THR A 119 8.39 9.48 -1.69
N TYR A 120 7.43 9.91 -0.90
CA TYR A 120 6.04 9.45 -0.96
C TYR A 120 5.09 10.63 -1.03
N GLU A 121 4.17 10.57 -1.98
CA GLU A 121 3.06 11.51 -2.10
C GLU A 121 1.76 10.70 -2.19
N ALA A 122 0.79 11.00 -1.35
CA ALA A 122 -0.55 10.43 -1.43
C ALA A 122 -1.59 11.54 -1.22
N ARG A 123 -2.64 11.52 -2.02
CA ARG A 123 -3.76 12.47 -1.91
C ARG A 123 -5.07 11.73 -2.08
N MET A 124 -6.00 12.05 -1.22
CA MET A 124 -7.41 11.74 -1.36
C MET A 124 -8.19 13.01 -1.02
N ASN A 125 -8.49 13.81 -2.02
CA ASN A 125 -9.12 15.11 -1.86
C ASN A 125 -10.49 15.12 -2.52
N ASN A 126 -11.26 16.19 -2.26
CA ASN A 126 -12.56 16.40 -2.89
C ASN A 126 -13.49 15.17 -2.74
N ILE A 127 -13.46 14.52 -1.57
CA ILE A 127 -14.38 13.41 -1.28
C ILE A 127 -15.80 13.96 -1.27
N ARG A 128 -16.61 13.53 -2.23
CA ARG A 128 -17.98 13.99 -2.45
C ARG A 128 -18.92 12.82 -2.60
N VAL A 129 -20.16 13.00 -2.18
CA VAL A 129 -21.26 12.12 -2.48
C VAL A 129 -22.03 12.65 -3.69
N MET A 130 -22.54 11.75 -4.51
CA MET A 130 -23.36 12.06 -5.66
C MET A 130 -24.84 11.96 -5.28
N ASN A 131 -25.63 12.99 -5.63
CA ASN A 131 -27.08 12.98 -5.56
C ASN A 131 -27.60 13.16 -7.01
N GLY A 132 -27.76 12.06 -7.74
CA GLY A 132 -27.86 12.10 -9.20
C GLY A 132 -26.59 12.68 -9.81
N ASP A 133 -26.69 13.73 -10.58
CA ASP A 133 -25.57 14.44 -11.20
C ASP A 133 -24.95 15.53 -10.28
N GLN A 134 -25.57 15.80 -9.13
CA GLN A 134 -25.10 16.82 -8.21
C GLN A 134 -24.00 16.26 -7.29
N ARG A 135 -22.84 16.92 -7.26
CA ARG A 135 -21.74 16.64 -6.34
C ARG A 135 -21.91 17.44 -5.06
N MET A 136 -21.94 16.74 -3.92
CA MET A 136 -22.10 17.35 -2.59
C MET A 136 -20.90 17.03 -1.73
N THR A 137 -20.41 18.00 -0.97
CA THR A 137 -19.42 17.70 0.09
C THR A 137 -20.09 16.91 1.22
N LEU A 138 -19.31 16.19 2.02
CA LEU A 138 -19.85 15.50 3.19
C LEU A 138 -20.56 16.42 4.17
N PRO A 139 -20.03 17.63 4.51
CA PRO A 139 -20.75 18.61 5.32
C PRO A 139 -22.09 19.04 4.72
N ASP A 140 -22.16 19.32 3.40
CA ASP A 140 -23.41 19.72 2.74
C ASP A 140 -24.42 18.59 2.74
N TYR A 141 -23.98 17.34 2.55
CA TYR A 141 -24.82 16.16 2.64
C TYR A 141 -25.45 16.00 4.03
N PHE A 142 -24.64 16.05 5.09
CA PHE A 142 -25.15 15.95 6.47
C PHE A 142 -26.06 17.13 6.83
N LYS A 143 -25.75 18.33 6.32
CA LYS A 143 -26.66 19.49 6.48
C LYS A 143 -28.01 19.20 5.79
N GLY A 144 -28.00 18.71 4.56
CA GLY A 144 -29.22 18.35 3.83
C GLY A 144 -30.08 17.29 4.55
N ILE A 145 -29.41 16.29 5.18
CA ILE A 145 -30.12 15.33 6.05
C ILE A 145 -30.76 16.05 7.23
N ASN A 146 -30.01 16.87 7.95
CA ASN A 146 -30.54 17.57 9.12
C ASN A 146 -31.72 18.49 8.77
N ASP A 147 -31.68 19.15 7.63
CA ASP A 147 -32.76 19.98 7.11
C ASP A 147 -34.03 19.13 6.84
N GLY A 148 -33.86 17.95 6.22
CA GLY A 148 -34.95 17.00 5.97
C GLY A 148 -35.58 16.46 7.26
N LEU A 149 -34.76 16.09 8.24
CA LEU A 149 -35.23 15.61 9.55
C LEU A 149 -35.95 16.74 10.33
N THR A 150 -35.45 17.96 10.23
CA THR A 150 -36.07 19.13 10.88
C THR A 150 -37.47 19.39 10.29
N ASN A 151 -37.62 19.33 8.97
CA ASN A 151 -38.90 19.47 8.29
C ASN A 151 -39.87 18.35 8.69
N ALA A 152 -39.41 17.10 8.74
CA ALA A 152 -40.22 15.98 9.20
C ALA A 152 -40.69 16.16 10.68
N LYS A 153 -39.81 16.61 11.55
CA LYS A 153 -40.13 16.90 12.95
C LYS A 153 -41.16 18.05 13.10
N ALA A 154 -41.05 19.06 12.25
CA ALA A 154 -42.04 20.14 12.21
C ALA A 154 -43.43 19.62 11.80
N THR A 155 -43.51 18.76 10.77
CA THR A 155 -44.75 18.11 10.32
C THR A 155 -45.34 17.25 11.42
N LEU A 156 -44.55 16.38 12.09
CA LEU A 156 -45.05 15.55 13.19
C LEU A 156 -45.56 16.42 14.36
N THR A 157 -44.88 17.52 14.68
CA THR A 157 -45.34 18.44 15.73
C THR A 157 -46.66 19.09 15.36
N ALA A 158 -46.86 19.52 14.11
CA ALA A 158 -48.10 20.08 13.63
C ALA A 158 -49.25 19.03 13.69
N ASN A 159 -48.98 17.82 13.21
CA ASN A 159 -49.95 16.70 13.27
C ASN A 159 -50.33 16.36 14.71
N GLY A 160 -49.38 16.34 15.66
CA GLY A 160 -49.64 16.09 17.05
C GLY A 160 -50.54 17.17 17.69
N LYS A 161 -50.34 18.44 17.32
CA LYS A 161 -51.22 19.55 17.76
C LYS A 161 -52.64 19.41 17.22
N LEU A 162 -52.78 19.04 15.91
CA LEU A 162 -54.09 18.83 15.31
C LEU A 162 -54.85 17.68 16.00
N ILE A 163 -54.16 16.58 16.28
CA ILE A 163 -54.74 15.42 17.01
C ILE A 163 -55.16 15.85 18.42
N GLN A 164 -54.34 16.56 19.18
CA GLN A 164 -54.69 17.06 20.51
C GLN A 164 -55.93 17.96 20.49
N ASN A 165 -55.97 18.90 19.54
CA ASN A 165 -57.14 19.78 19.35
C ASN A 165 -58.40 18.98 19.00
N GLY A 166 -58.26 17.98 18.13
CA GLY A 166 -59.35 17.07 17.80
C GLY A 166 -59.89 16.29 19.00
N ILE A 167 -58.98 15.73 19.83
CA ILE A 167 -59.36 15.03 21.07
C ILE A 167 -60.14 16.00 21.97
N GLN A 168 -59.62 17.20 22.19
CA GLN A 168 -60.23 18.17 23.06
C GLN A 168 -61.63 18.59 22.55
N GLN A 169 -61.78 18.82 21.24
CA GLN A 169 -63.03 19.16 20.59
C GLN A 169 -64.11 18.06 20.77
N TYR A 170 -63.73 16.80 20.50
CA TYR A 170 -64.67 15.66 20.70
C TYR A 170 -65.03 15.49 22.17
N VAL A 171 -64.07 15.53 23.09
CA VAL A 171 -64.33 15.39 24.51
C VAL A 171 -65.23 16.51 25.01
N THR A 172 -64.99 17.75 24.64
CA THR A 172 -65.83 18.92 25.02
C THR A 172 -67.26 18.74 24.44
N GLY A 173 -67.41 18.32 23.19
CA GLY A 173 -68.68 18.04 22.57
C GLY A 173 -69.50 16.96 23.28
N TYR A 174 -68.87 15.84 23.61
CA TYR A 174 -69.53 14.73 24.34
C TYR A 174 -69.89 15.12 25.77
N MET A 175 -69.05 15.90 26.46
CA MET A 175 -69.38 16.43 27.77
C MET A 175 -70.58 17.38 27.74
N ALA A 176 -70.69 18.25 26.73
CA ALA A 176 -71.86 19.08 26.50
C ALA A 176 -73.13 18.29 26.19
N ALA A 177 -72.98 17.07 25.64
CA ALA A 177 -74.08 16.15 25.45
C ALA A 177 -74.44 15.28 26.68
N GLY A 178 -73.81 15.57 27.85
CA GLY A 178 -74.13 14.91 29.12
C GLY A 178 -73.24 13.70 29.48
N MET A 179 -72.19 13.41 28.74
CA MET A 179 -71.20 12.35 29.10
C MET A 179 -70.22 12.86 30.14
N THR A 180 -69.72 11.93 30.99
CA THR A 180 -68.54 12.21 31.81
C THR A 180 -67.29 12.27 30.93
N GLN A 181 -66.24 12.93 31.44
CA GLN A 181 -64.98 12.98 30.74
C GLN A 181 -64.44 11.57 30.44
N GLU A 182 -64.56 10.63 31.36
CA GLU A 182 -64.12 9.26 31.22
C GLU A 182 -64.92 8.53 30.11
N GLN A 183 -66.24 8.71 30.07
CA GLN A 183 -67.07 8.16 29.01
C GLN A 183 -66.73 8.77 27.63
N ALA A 184 -66.52 10.10 27.57
CA ALA A 184 -66.10 10.77 26.32
C ALA A 184 -64.73 10.28 25.82
N MET A 185 -63.76 10.09 26.71
CA MET A 185 -62.44 9.54 26.39
C MET A 185 -62.52 8.06 25.93
N ALA A 186 -63.49 7.31 26.31
CA ALA A 186 -63.72 5.91 25.91
C ALA A 186 -64.43 5.75 24.55
N THR A 187 -64.87 6.83 23.93
CA THR A 187 -65.53 6.77 22.63
C THR A 187 -64.58 6.33 21.50
N PRO A 188 -65.05 5.59 20.48
CA PRO A 188 -64.20 5.10 19.39
C PRO A 188 -63.45 6.23 18.66
N GLU A 189 -64.08 7.39 18.46
CA GLU A 189 -63.50 8.55 17.80
C GLU A 189 -62.32 9.12 18.55
N VAL A 190 -62.48 9.28 19.89
CA VAL A 190 -61.38 9.77 20.75
C VAL A 190 -60.27 8.75 20.86
N GLN A 191 -60.61 7.47 21.04
CA GLN A 191 -59.61 6.38 21.10
C GLN A 191 -58.80 6.27 19.80
N ASN A 192 -59.42 6.46 18.65
CA ASN A 192 -58.71 6.48 17.34
C ASN A 192 -57.70 7.64 17.30
N LEU A 193 -58.11 8.86 17.71
CA LEU A 193 -57.20 10.01 17.77
C LEU A 193 -56.05 9.79 18.78
N VAL A 194 -56.32 9.19 19.92
CA VAL A 194 -55.28 8.83 20.92
C VAL A 194 -54.28 7.87 20.30
N GLN A 195 -54.73 6.85 19.61
CA GLN A 195 -53.87 5.88 18.89
C GLN A 195 -53.02 6.57 17.79
N GLN A 196 -53.62 7.49 17.01
CA GLN A 196 -52.86 8.31 16.06
C GLN A 196 -51.83 9.18 16.76
N GLY A 197 -52.14 9.79 17.91
CA GLY A 197 -51.22 10.56 18.74
C GLY A 197 -50.01 9.74 19.21
N GLN A 198 -50.28 8.52 19.65
CA GLN A 198 -49.21 7.58 20.04
C GLN A 198 -48.32 7.22 18.86
N THR A 199 -48.87 7.02 17.66
CA THR A 199 -48.14 6.75 16.44
C THR A 199 -47.22 7.92 16.07
N VAL A 200 -47.73 9.17 16.14
CA VAL A 200 -46.97 10.39 15.88
C VAL A 200 -45.84 10.56 16.92
N ALA A 201 -46.12 10.30 18.19
CA ALA A 201 -45.10 10.36 19.24
C ALA A 201 -43.96 9.34 19.03
N ALA A 202 -44.32 8.09 18.70
CA ALA A 202 -43.37 7.05 18.39
C ALA A 202 -42.50 7.38 17.14
N ALA A 203 -43.10 7.96 16.10
CA ALA A 203 -42.35 8.47 14.95
C ALA A 203 -41.37 9.58 15.31
N GLY A 204 -41.79 10.50 16.21
CA GLY A 204 -40.89 11.56 16.74
C GLY A 204 -39.69 11.00 17.49
N GLN A 205 -39.89 10.01 18.34
CA GLN A 205 -38.80 9.33 19.06
C GLN A 205 -37.82 8.63 18.09
N ARG A 206 -38.34 7.95 17.04
CA ARG A 206 -37.50 7.33 16.02
C ARG A 206 -36.65 8.35 15.26
N LEU A 207 -37.26 9.48 14.86
CA LEU A 207 -36.51 10.56 14.19
C LEU A 207 -35.43 11.16 15.07
N GLN A 208 -35.67 11.27 16.38
CA GLN A 208 -34.68 11.75 17.33
C GLN A 208 -33.47 10.78 17.41
N ALA A 209 -33.72 9.50 17.58
CA ALA A 209 -32.66 8.48 17.61
C ALA A 209 -31.84 8.44 16.31
N VAL A 210 -32.50 8.56 15.16
CA VAL A 210 -31.84 8.65 13.85
C VAL A 210 -30.96 9.92 13.77
N SER A 211 -31.46 11.07 14.23
CA SER A 211 -30.68 12.32 14.24
C SER A 211 -29.41 12.20 15.09
N GLU A 212 -29.50 11.60 16.26
CA GLU A 212 -28.35 11.36 17.15
C GLU A 212 -27.32 10.44 16.49
N GLN A 213 -27.73 9.34 15.90
CA GLN A 213 -26.87 8.40 15.18
C GLN A 213 -26.17 9.04 13.97
N LEU A 214 -26.89 9.92 13.24
CA LEU A 214 -26.31 10.66 12.11
C LEU A 214 -25.31 11.73 12.55
N THR A 215 -25.56 12.39 13.67
CA THR A 215 -24.60 13.34 14.27
C THR A 215 -23.30 12.62 14.63
N GLU A 216 -23.38 11.47 15.31
CA GLU A 216 -22.21 10.64 15.62
C GLU A 216 -21.46 10.18 14.35
N SER A 217 -22.21 9.81 13.30
CA SER A 217 -21.62 9.42 12.02
C SER A 217 -20.91 10.59 11.33
N ALA A 218 -21.49 11.79 11.38
CA ALA A 218 -20.90 13.01 10.82
C ALA A 218 -19.59 13.37 11.57
N GLU A 219 -19.58 13.30 12.89
CA GLU A 219 -18.38 13.53 13.72
C GLU A 219 -17.26 12.55 13.38
N LYS A 220 -17.57 11.26 13.24
CA LYS A 220 -16.59 10.23 12.84
C LYS A 220 -16.04 10.46 11.44
N MET A 221 -16.81 11.03 10.53
CA MET A 221 -16.39 11.32 9.15
C MET A 221 -15.73 12.70 8.98
N ALA A 222 -15.86 13.59 9.95
CA ALA A 222 -15.32 14.95 9.87
C ALA A 222 -13.80 15.01 9.58
N PRO A 223 -12.94 14.16 10.17
CA PRO A 223 -11.51 14.14 9.87
C PRO A 223 -11.19 13.86 8.40
N TYR A 224 -12.06 13.10 7.72
CA TYR A 224 -11.88 12.72 6.32
C TYR A 224 -12.44 13.76 5.33
N SER A 225 -13.26 14.71 5.79
CA SER A 225 -13.90 15.70 4.93
C SER A 225 -12.91 16.68 4.28
N ASN A 226 -11.79 16.95 4.93
CA ASN A 226 -10.72 17.80 4.43
C ASN A 226 -9.76 17.09 3.47
N GLY A 227 -10.00 15.77 3.25
CA GLY A 227 -9.11 14.94 2.47
C GLY A 227 -7.82 14.57 3.22
N ILE A 228 -6.97 13.88 2.51
CA ILE A 228 -5.65 13.45 2.99
C ILE A 228 -4.63 13.96 1.99
N ASN A 229 -3.68 14.75 2.46
CA ASN A 229 -2.51 15.15 1.70
C ASN A 229 -1.29 14.72 2.49
N LEU A 230 -0.50 13.85 1.88
CA LEU A 230 0.74 13.36 2.43
C LEU A 230 1.85 13.63 1.44
N LYS A 231 2.88 14.30 1.90
CA LYS A 231 4.17 14.38 1.23
C LYS A 231 5.25 14.10 2.27
N SER A 232 6.04 13.06 2.05
CA SER A 232 7.11 12.67 2.96
C SER A 232 8.37 12.32 2.18
N ASP A 233 9.47 12.94 2.53
CA ASP A 233 10.81 12.54 2.14
C ASP A 233 11.45 11.75 3.27
N GLN A 234 12.03 10.59 2.94
CA GLN A 234 12.65 9.70 3.91
C GLN A 234 14.13 9.57 3.62
N THR A 235 14.94 9.62 4.66
CA THR A 235 16.39 9.40 4.59
C THR A 235 16.85 8.46 5.69
N GLY A 236 17.76 7.55 5.36
CA GLY A 236 18.33 6.65 6.35
C GLY A 236 19.66 6.08 5.87
N TRP A 237 20.42 5.52 6.79
CA TRP A 237 21.66 4.85 6.47
C TRP A 237 21.98 3.75 7.49
N GLY A 238 22.85 2.83 7.07
CA GLY A 238 23.37 1.78 7.94
C GLY A 238 24.63 1.17 7.39
N ILE A 239 25.36 0.45 8.23
CA ILE A 239 26.61 -0.23 7.85
C ILE A 239 26.48 -1.71 8.22
N ALA A 240 26.99 -2.56 7.33
CA ALA A 240 27.07 -4.01 7.57
C ALA A 240 28.42 -4.59 7.13
N PRO A 241 28.98 -5.55 7.87
CA PRO A 241 30.11 -6.34 7.42
C PRO A 241 29.73 -7.23 6.22
N VAL A 242 30.73 -7.55 5.41
CA VAL A 242 30.65 -8.51 4.32
C VAL A 242 31.86 -9.44 4.41
N ILE A 243 31.64 -10.73 4.37
CA ILE A 243 32.70 -11.74 4.32
C ILE A 243 32.49 -12.66 3.13
N GLY A 244 33.58 -13.21 2.60
CA GLY A 244 33.49 -14.10 1.47
C GLY A 244 34.67 -15.06 1.40
N VAL A 245 34.46 -16.13 0.67
CA VAL A 245 35.47 -17.13 0.34
C VAL A 245 35.32 -17.53 -1.12
N ASP A 246 36.44 -17.77 -1.78
CA ASP A 246 36.54 -18.25 -3.14
C ASP A 246 37.54 -19.41 -3.19
N TYR A 247 37.13 -20.51 -3.83
CA TYR A 247 37.93 -21.73 -3.92
C TYR A 247 37.93 -22.29 -5.33
N LYS A 248 39.11 -22.38 -5.92
CA LYS A 248 39.33 -22.90 -7.26
C LYS A 248 39.78 -24.38 -7.19
N LEU A 249 39.08 -25.25 -7.91
CA LEU A 249 39.38 -26.68 -8.01
C LEU A 249 39.41 -27.11 -9.48
N GLY A 250 40.60 -27.17 -10.07
CA GLY A 250 40.75 -27.50 -11.51
C GLY A 250 39.98 -26.47 -12.38
N ASN A 251 38.99 -26.97 -13.12
CA ASN A 251 38.13 -26.17 -13.97
C ASN A 251 36.88 -25.59 -13.25
N PHE A 252 36.75 -25.82 -11.96
CA PHE A 252 35.67 -25.31 -11.13
C PHE A 252 36.15 -24.16 -10.27
N ASN A 253 35.27 -23.19 -10.08
CA ASN A 253 35.40 -22.13 -9.09
C ASN A 253 34.15 -22.08 -8.21
N PHE A 254 34.31 -22.09 -6.89
CA PHE A 254 33.23 -22.03 -5.92
C PHE A 254 33.38 -20.77 -5.07
N ALA A 255 32.29 -20.03 -4.88
CA ALA A 255 32.29 -18.85 -4.06
C ALA A 255 31.13 -18.88 -3.05
N ALA A 256 31.40 -18.35 -1.85
CA ALA A 256 30.36 -18.09 -0.88
C ALA A 256 30.59 -16.68 -0.30
N LYS A 257 29.52 -15.91 -0.18
CA LYS A 257 29.54 -14.57 0.41
C LYS A 257 28.38 -14.44 1.39
N TYR A 258 28.66 -13.84 2.55
CA TYR A 258 27.65 -13.47 3.53
C TYR A 258 27.71 -11.97 3.80
N GLU A 259 26.62 -11.29 3.52
CA GLU A 259 26.39 -9.90 3.86
C GLU A 259 25.52 -9.86 5.12
N PHE A 260 26.04 -9.26 6.17
CA PHE A 260 25.28 -9.14 7.41
C PHE A 260 24.10 -8.18 7.24
N LYS A 261 23.08 -8.33 8.06
CA LYS A 261 21.92 -7.45 8.10
C LYS A 261 22.35 -5.99 8.32
N THR A 262 21.91 -5.09 7.46
CA THR A 262 22.09 -3.65 7.66
C THR A 262 20.91 -3.12 8.44
N ARG A 263 21.14 -2.77 9.71
CA ARG A 263 20.13 -2.06 10.51
C ARG A 263 19.99 -0.64 10.00
N MET A 264 18.77 -0.26 9.66
CA MET A 264 18.48 1.05 9.09
C MET A 264 17.18 1.62 9.67
N ARG A 265 17.20 2.93 9.90
CA ARG A 265 16.04 3.73 10.29
C ARG A 265 15.85 4.82 9.25
N MET A 266 14.67 4.85 8.64
CA MET A 266 14.29 5.90 7.70
C MET A 266 13.61 7.02 8.48
N LYS A 267 14.22 8.20 8.54
CA LYS A 267 13.64 9.37 9.19
C LYS A 267 12.77 10.12 8.20
N ASN A 268 11.54 10.44 8.61
CA ASN A 268 10.60 11.24 7.85
C ASN A 268 10.91 12.74 7.97
N ASN A 269 10.84 13.42 6.84
CA ASN A 269 10.67 14.86 6.70
C ASN A 269 9.36 15.08 5.94
N SER A 270 8.30 15.38 6.65
CA SER A 270 6.94 15.27 6.15
C SER A 270 6.13 16.55 6.45
N ASP A 271 5.16 16.84 5.59
CA ASP A 271 4.17 17.89 5.83
C ASP A 271 3.11 17.46 6.88
N LEU A 272 3.17 16.22 7.36
CA LEU A 272 2.23 15.65 8.31
C LEU A 272 2.77 15.74 9.75
N GLU A 273 2.36 16.75 10.50
CA GLU A 273 2.77 16.93 11.90
C GLU A 273 2.13 15.90 12.85
N GLN A 274 0.87 15.54 12.60
CA GLN A 274 0.12 14.56 13.38
C GLN A 274 -0.73 13.69 12.45
N SER A 275 -0.75 12.39 12.71
CA SER A 275 -1.64 11.48 12.02
C SER A 275 -3.04 11.52 12.63
N THR A 276 -4.04 11.65 11.78
CA THR A 276 -5.47 11.47 12.14
C THR A 276 -6.02 10.14 11.65
N ILE A 277 -5.22 9.38 10.91
CA ILE A 277 -5.60 8.14 10.25
C ILE A 277 -4.43 7.15 10.38
N GLU A 278 -4.67 5.98 10.94
CA GLU A 278 -3.66 4.93 11.18
C GLU A 278 -2.75 4.66 9.96
N ALA A 279 -3.30 4.69 8.74
CA ALA A 279 -2.53 4.48 7.51
C ALA A 279 -1.43 5.52 7.28
N THR A 280 -1.49 6.69 7.91
CA THR A 280 -0.50 7.77 7.78
C THR A 280 0.49 7.84 8.95
N ASP A 281 0.32 7.04 10.01
CA ASP A 281 1.19 7.03 11.19
C ASP A 281 2.67 6.82 10.82
N LYS A 282 2.93 5.97 9.84
CA LYS A 282 4.28 5.70 9.32
C LYS A 282 5.02 6.96 8.85
N TYR A 283 4.29 8.01 8.46
CA TYR A 283 4.82 9.17 7.74
C TYR A 283 4.79 10.47 8.54
N VAL A 284 4.47 10.42 9.83
CA VAL A 284 4.49 11.59 10.72
C VAL A 284 5.88 12.21 10.75
N ASP A 285 5.96 13.55 10.69
CA ASP A 285 7.23 14.27 10.64
C ASP A 285 8.16 13.91 11.81
N GLY A 286 9.44 13.79 11.51
CA GLY A 286 10.47 13.45 12.48
C GLY A 286 10.49 12.01 12.98
N THR A 287 9.49 11.18 12.66
CA THR A 287 9.46 9.77 13.08
C THR A 287 10.53 8.95 12.35
N GLU A 288 11.07 7.95 13.05
CA GLU A 288 12.05 7.00 12.50
C GLU A 288 11.37 5.64 12.27
N VAL A 289 11.35 5.20 11.03
CA VAL A 289 10.73 3.96 10.59
C VAL A 289 11.78 2.88 10.40
N PRO A 290 11.66 1.71 11.06
CA PRO A 290 12.58 0.60 10.81
C PRO A 290 12.43 0.08 9.38
N GLU A 291 13.55 -0.04 8.67
CA GLU A 291 13.62 -0.49 7.27
C GLU A 291 14.95 -1.22 7.05
N ASP A 292 15.19 -2.29 7.80
CA ASP A 292 16.42 -3.08 7.72
C ASP A 292 16.58 -3.70 6.32
N SER A 293 17.82 -3.67 5.79
CA SER A 293 18.16 -4.55 4.66
C SER A 293 18.52 -5.93 5.22
N PRO A 294 17.84 -7.01 4.80
CA PRO A 294 18.08 -8.35 5.33
C PRO A 294 19.51 -8.82 5.08
N ALA A 295 19.99 -9.75 5.89
CA ALA A 295 21.23 -10.44 5.60
C ALA A 295 21.06 -11.27 4.31
N LEU A 296 22.18 -11.48 3.59
CA LEU A 296 22.18 -12.21 2.32
C LEU A 296 23.32 -13.22 2.29
N LEU A 297 22.97 -14.49 2.10
CA LEU A 297 23.89 -15.54 1.72
C LEU A 297 23.88 -15.71 0.19
N THR A 298 25.04 -15.57 -0.43
CA THR A 298 25.27 -15.85 -1.85
C THR A 298 26.17 -17.05 -2.00
N LEU A 299 25.76 -18.04 -2.76
CA LEU A 299 26.57 -19.18 -3.17
C LEU A 299 26.71 -19.16 -4.69
N GLY A 300 27.90 -19.47 -5.19
CA GLY A 300 28.17 -19.52 -6.63
C GLY A 300 29.10 -20.68 -6.98
N ALA A 301 28.86 -21.24 -8.14
CA ALA A 301 29.74 -22.20 -8.78
C ALA A 301 29.90 -21.87 -10.26
N GLU A 302 31.11 -21.92 -10.76
CA GLU A 302 31.44 -21.79 -12.18
C GLU A 302 32.24 -23.01 -12.65
N TRP A 303 31.92 -23.48 -13.82
CA TRP A 303 32.62 -24.55 -14.51
C TRP A 303 33.13 -24.06 -15.87
N SER A 304 34.44 -24.01 -16.05
CA SER A 304 35.08 -23.80 -17.35
C SER A 304 35.05 -25.13 -18.13
N VAL A 305 33.97 -25.35 -18.90
CA VAL A 305 33.74 -26.56 -19.69
C VAL A 305 34.87 -26.78 -20.70
N VAL A 306 35.20 -25.71 -21.40
CA VAL A 306 36.38 -25.54 -22.28
C VAL A 306 36.92 -24.12 -22.04
N PRO A 307 38.14 -23.79 -22.49
CA PRO A 307 38.73 -22.47 -22.25
C PRO A 307 37.85 -21.29 -22.68
N THR A 308 36.97 -21.49 -23.65
CA THR A 308 36.10 -20.45 -24.23
C THR A 308 34.67 -20.49 -23.72
N VAL A 309 34.28 -21.49 -22.93
CA VAL A 309 32.88 -21.66 -22.45
C VAL A 309 32.86 -21.84 -20.95
N ARG A 310 32.15 -20.96 -20.26
CA ARG A 310 31.89 -21.00 -18.82
C ARG A 310 30.41 -21.18 -18.55
N VAL A 311 30.08 -22.08 -17.63
CA VAL A 311 28.73 -22.29 -17.12
C VAL A 311 28.72 -21.92 -15.64
N SER A 312 27.77 -21.12 -15.22
CA SER A 312 27.65 -20.69 -13.82
C SER A 312 26.28 -21.03 -13.25
N ALA A 313 26.27 -21.31 -11.97
CA ALA A 313 25.05 -21.44 -11.18
C ALA A 313 25.20 -20.66 -9.88
N GLY A 314 24.11 -20.07 -9.41
CA GLY A 314 24.09 -19.26 -8.19
C GLY A 314 22.83 -19.49 -7.37
N TYR A 315 22.97 -19.21 -6.08
CA TYR A 315 21.88 -19.25 -5.12
C TYR A 315 22.00 -18.06 -4.18
N HIS A 316 20.89 -17.33 -4.00
CA HIS A 316 20.76 -16.28 -3.02
C HIS A 316 19.70 -16.66 -1.98
N LEU A 317 20.00 -16.45 -0.71
CA LEU A 317 19.06 -16.57 0.40
C LEU A 317 19.07 -15.26 1.17
N TYR A 318 17.94 -14.56 1.12
CA TYR A 318 17.69 -13.34 1.90
C TYR A 318 17.03 -13.76 3.22
N PHE A 319 17.55 -13.28 4.34
CA PHE A 319 17.01 -13.57 5.68
C PHE A 319 15.96 -12.51 6.05
N ASP A 320 14.89 -12.42 5.25
CA ASP A 320 13.84 -11.40 5.39
C ASP A 320 13.14 -11.48 6.74
N LYS A 321 12.90 -12.69 7.24
CA LYS A 321 12.23 -12.90 8.54
C LYS A 321 13.05 -12.43 9.75
N ASP A 322 14.34 -12.20 9.58
CA ASP A 322 15.23 -11.66 10.61
C ASP A 322 15.44 -10.14 10.49
N ALA A 323 14.89 -9.51 9.44
CA ALA A 323 14.85 -8.07 9.29
C ALA A 323 13.91 -7.44 10.34
N HIS A 324 13.98 -6.13 10.50
CA HIS A 324 13.02 -5.38 11.29
C HIS A 324 12.43 -4.28 10.42
N TRP A 325 11.17 -4.50 10.00
CA TRP A 325 10.40 -3.57 9.19
C TRP A 325 9.27 -2.92 10.00
N TYR A 326 8.67 -1.90 9.44
CA TYR A 326 7.56 -1.20 10.08
C TYR A 326 6.41 -2.16 10.45
N GLN A 327 5.90 -2.04 11.68
CA GLN A 327 4.87 -2.91 12.27
C GLN A 327 5.20 -4.41 12.24
N HIS A 328 6.50 -4.76 12.13
CA HIS A 328 6.95 -6.15 12.02
C HIS A 328 6.37 -6.91 10.83
N SER A 329 6.18 -6.22 9.68
CA SER A 329 5.64 -6.82 8.46
C SER A 329 6.49 -7.99 7.92
N GLU A 330 7.77 -8.11 8.30
CA GLU A 330 8.60 -9.28 8.01
C GLU A 330 8.02 -10.60 8.58
N ARG A 331 7.24 -10.52 9.66
CA ARG A 331 6.61 -11.69 10.28
C ARG A 331 5.46 -12.25 9.47
N GLU A 332 4.87 -11.43 8.61
CA GLU A 332 3.79 -11.81 7.73
C GLU A 332 4.25 -12.69 6.55
N LEU A 333 5.54 -12.72 6.25
CA LEU A 333 6.09 -13.63 5.25
C LEU A 333 6.01 -15.10 5.71
N LYS A 334 5.74 -16.01 4.80
CA LYS A 334 5.77 -17.48 5.06
C LYS A 334 7.18 -18.01 5.26
N GLY A 335 8.19 -17.32 4.72
CA GLY A 335 9.60 -17.72 4.80
C GLY A 335 10.52 -16.65 4.20
N ASN A 336 11.78 -16.99 4.08
CA ASN A 336 12.82 -16.16 3.50
C ASN A 336 12.78 -16.19 1.96
N SER A 337 13.14 -15.08 1.30
CA SER A 337 13.25 -15.01 -0.16
C SER A 337 14.46 -15.78 -0.68
N MET A 338 14.28 -16.42 -1.81
CA MET A 338 15.31 -17.22 -2.47
C MET A 338 15.39 -16.90 -3.96
N GLU A 339 16.61 -16.93 -4.49
CA GLU A 339 16.87 -16.80 -5.91
C GLU A 339 17.78 -17.92 -6.40
N TYR A 340 17.43 -18.49 -7.56
CA TYR A 340 18.20 -19.50 -8.25
C TYR A 340 18.63 -18.94 -9.59
N LEU A 341 19.93 -18.98 -9.88
CA LEU A 341 20.52 -18.39 -11.07
C LEU A 341 21.31 -19.42 -11.85
N ALA A 342 21.27 -19.32 -13.16
CA ALA A 342 22.14 -20.08 -14.04
C ALA A 342 22.47 -19.28 -15.28
N GLY A 343 23.67 -19.47 -15.82
CA GLY A 343 24.14 -18.74 -17.00
C GLY A 343 25.24 -19.47 -17.76
N VAL A 344 25.40 -19.05 -19.00
CA VAL A 344 26.47 -19.50 -19.89
C VAL A 344 27.12 -18.29 -20.49
N GLU A 345 28.43 -18.30 -20.55
CA GLU A 345 29.25 -17.30 -21.20
C GLU A 345 30.16 -18.00 -22.23
N TRP A 346 30.22 -17.44 -23.42
CA TRP A 346 31.00 -17.98 -24.52
C TRP A 346 31.85 -16.89 -25.19
N ASP A 347 33.14 -17.08 -25.18
CA ASP A 347 34.14 -16.29 -25.96
C ASP A 347 34.16 -16.80 -27.41
N ILE A 348 33.31 -16.19 -28.28
CA ILE A 348 33.20 -16.58 -29.69
C ILE A 348 34.52 -16.33 -30.40
N THR A 349 35.19 -15.23 -30.07
CA THR A 349 36.52 -14.86 -30.55
C THR A 349 37.29 -14.22 -29.38
N ASP A 350 38.59 -13.94 -29.57
CA ASP A 350 39.41 -13.18 -28.59
C ASP A 350 38.85 -11.78 -28.26
N LYS A 351 37.92 -11.27 -29.10
CA LYS A 351 37.32 -9.94 -28.89
C LYS A 351 35.84 -9.96 -28.59
N LEU A 352 35.14 -11.01 -28.97
CA LEU A 352 33.69 -11.08 -28.86
C LEU A 352 33.26 -12.15 -27.88
N GLN A 353 32.54 -11.74 -26.85
CA GLN A 353 31.95 -12.57 -25.83
C GLN A 353 30.43 -12.41 -25.87
N VAL A 354 29.70 -13.51 -25.74
CA VAL A 354 28.24 -13.50 -25.57
C VAL A 354 27.88 -14.23 -24.30
N SER A 355 26.79 -13.85 -23.69
CA SER A 355 26.27 -14.54 -22.51
C SER A 355 24.75 -14.60 -22.52
N THR A 356 24.22 -15.62 -21.87
CA THR A 356 22.80 -15.75 -21.59
C THR A 356 22.61 -16.38 -20.23
N GLY A 357 21.49 -16.06 -19.57
CA GLY A 357 21.20 -16.62 -18.28
C GLY A 357 19.75 -16.39 -17.86
N GLY A 358 19.41 -17.00 -16.74
CA GLY A 358 18.11 -16.86 -16.14
C GLY A 358 18.16 -16.87 -14.62
N GLN A 359 17.09 -16.34 -14.01
CA GLN A 359 16.91 -16.30 -12.58
C GLN A 359 15.46 -16.63 -12.24
N LEU A 360 15.28 -17.39 -11.16
CA LEU A 360 13.99 -17.63 -10.52
C LEU A 360 14.00 -17.01 -9.14
N THR A 361 13.04 -16.15 -8.85
CA THR A 361 12.88 -15.51 -7.54
C THR A 361 11.62 -16.01 -6.84
N ARG A 362 11.73 -16.35 -5.56
CA ARG A 362 10.65 -16.83 -4.69
C ARG A 362 10.63 -16.04 -3.39
N TYR A 363 9.56 -15.26 -3.17
CA TYR A 363 9.44 -14.32 -2.04
C TYR A 363 8.71 -14.89 -0.82
N GLN A 364 8.21 -16.12 -0.85
CA GLN A 364 7.47 -16.76 0.26
C GLN A 364 6.33 -15.88 0.84
N LEU A 365 5.51 -15.32 -0.06
CA LEU A 365 4.48 -14.34 0.25
C LEU A 365 3.29 -14.95 0.99
N SER A 366 2.60 -14.12 1.78
CA SER A 366 1.28 -14.38 2.36
C SER A 366 0.30 -13.28 1.96
N ASP A 367 -0.99 -13.54 2.09
CA ASP A 367 -2.02 -12.53 1.81
C ASP A 367 -1.97 -11.36 2.79
N SER A 368 -1.56 -11.60 4.04
CA SER A 368 -1.39 -10.55 5.06
C SER A 368 -0.23 -9.60 4.76
N TYR A 369 0.82 -10.08 4.08
CA TYR A 369 1.96 -9.25 3.67
C TYR A 369 1.65 -8.37 2.46
N MET A 370 0.78 -8.83 1.56
CA MET A 370 0.53 -8.16 0.28
C MET A 370 -0.34 -6.92 0.45
N ASN A 371 0.07 -5.82 -0.18
CA ASN A 371 -0.70 -4.59 -0.29
C ASN A 371 -0.42 -3.91 -1.63
N ASP A 372 -1.29 -3.00 -2.05
CA ASP A 372 -1.20 -2.34 -3.36
C ASP A 372 -0.31 -1.08 -3.38
N MET A 373 0.13 -0.61 -2.22
CA MET A 373 1.06 0.51 -2.14
C MET A 373 2.52 0.09 -2.38
N SER A 374 2.87 -1.13 -1.98
CA SER A 374 4.20 -1.69 -2.19
C SER A 374 4.10 -3.21 -2.23
N PHE A 375 4.37 -3.80 -3.37
CA PHE A 375 4.31 -5.25 -3.53
C PHE A 375 5.48 -5.81 -4.32
N VAL A 376 5.82 -7.05 -4.01
CA VAL A 376 6.71 -7.92 -4.77
C VAL A 376 5.97 -9.21 -5.09
N VAL A 377 6.29 -9.86 -6.19
CA VAL A 377 5.72 -11.15 -6.57
C VAL A 377 6.79 -12.05 -7.17
N ASN A 378 6.61 -13.35 -7.06
CA ASN A 378 7.53 -14.33 -7.63
C ASN A 378 7.77 -14.05 -9.10
N SER A 379 8.99 -14.31 -9.56
CA SER A 379 9.37 -13.97 -10.93
C SER A 379 10.36 -14.95 -11.54
N TRP A 380 10.45 -14.89 -12.84
CA TRP A 380 11.57 -15.46 -13.61
C TRP A 380 12.12 -14.38 -14.55
N THR A 381 13.42 -14.39 -14.72
CA THR A 381 14.15 -13.45 -15.55
C THR A 381 14.96 -14.20 -16.59
N PHE A 382 15.04 -13.68 -17.79
CA PHE A 382 16.06 -14.08 -18.73
C PHE A 382 16.92 -12.87 -19.13
N GLY A 383 18.17 -13.11 -19.43
CA GLY A 383 19.14 -12.08 -19.81
C GLY A 383 20.02 -12.51 -20.98
N LEU A 384 20.42 -11.51 -21.75
CA LEU A 384 21.39 -11.62 -22.85
C LEU A 384 22.48 -10.58 -22.63
N GLY A 385 23.73 -10.95 -22.85
CA GLY A 385 24.88 -10.08 -22.72
C GLY A 385 25.82 -10.17 -23.93
N LEU A 386 26.46 -9.04 -24.22
CA LEU A 386 27.47 -8.91 -25.27
C LEU A 386 28.66 -8.15 -24.67
N GLY A 387 29.85 -8.70 -24.80
CA GLY A 387 31.13 -8.06 -24.48
C GLY A 387 32.00 -7.92 -25.73
N TYR A 388 32.60 -6.74 -25.91
CA TYR A 388 33.51 -6.50 -27.02
C TYR A 388 34.80 -5.85 -26.56
N GLN A 389 35.92 -6.57 -26.74
CA GLN A 389 37.26 -6.07 -26.39
C GLN A 389 37.77 -5.13 -27.51
N LEU A 390 37.72 -3.82 -27.27
CA LEU A 390 38.19 -2.81 -28.20
C LEU A 390 39.73 -2.89 -28.38
N ASN A 391 40.43 -2.93 -27.26
CA ASN A 391 41.89 -3.04 -27.20
C ASN A 391 42.27 -3.70 -25.83
N LYS A 392 43.56 -3.78 -25.50
CA LYS A 392 44.06 -4.44 -24.29
C LYS A 392 43.53 -3.81 -22.98
N THR A 393 43.12 -2.53 -23.04
CA THR A 393 42.71 -1.73 -21.89
C THR A 393 41.20 -1.60 -21.77
N VAL A 394 40.46 -1.61 -22.91
CA VAL A 394 39.03 -1.24 -22.92
C VAL A 394 38.17 -2.37 -23.42
N LYS A 395 37.20 -2.78 -22.64
CA LYS A 395 36.09 -3.68 -23.01
C LYS A 395 34.77 -2.96 -22.86
N LEU A 396 33.91 -3.05 -23.86
CA LEU A 396 32.54 -2.54 -23.83
C LEU A 396 31.58 -3.69 -23.57
N ASN A 397 30.58 -3.44 -22.75
CA ASN A 397 29.53 -4.39 -22.44
C ASN A 397 28.15 -3.82 -22.74
N ALA A 398 27.27 -4.64 -23.28
CA ALA A 398 25.84 -4.35 -23.43
C ALA A 398 25.03 -5.52 -22.92
N ALA A 399 23.89 -5.25 -22.30
CA ALA A 399 23.03 -6.28 -21.77
C ALA A 399 21.57 -5.91 -21.91
N TYR A 400 20.74 -6.91 -22.06
CA TYR A 400 19.30 -6.82 -21.93
C TYR A 400 18.80 -7.88 -20.99
N PHE A 401 17.90 -7.53 -20.07
CA PHE A 401 17.16 -8.54 -19.36
C PHE A 401 15.69 -8.16 -19.18
N GLN A 402 14.85 -9.17 -19.10
CA GLN A 402 13.43 -9.04 -18.85
C GLN A 402 13.02 -9.94 -17.68
N THR A 403 12.37 -9.33 -16.71
CA THR A 403 11.75 -10.04 -15.58
C THR A 403 10.25 -10.14 -15.81
N ASN A 404 9.75 -11.36 -15.80
CA ASN A 404 8.34 -11.70 -15.90
C ASN A 404 7.87 -12.13 -14.52
N TYR A 405 6.89 -11.44 -13.99
CA TYR A 405 6.36 -11.68 -12.66
C TYR A 405 5.15 -12.61 -12.76
N SER A 406 5.04 -13.55 -11.83
CA SER A 406 3.85 -14.39 -11.69
C SER A 406 2.71 -13.55 -11.15
N ASP A 407 1.50 -13.78 -11.62
CA ASP A 407 0.31 -13.19 -11.03
C ASP A 407 0.17 -13.66 -9.57
N TYR A 408 -0.11 -12.74 -8.66
CA TYR A 408 -0.52 -13.06 -7.30
C TYR A 408 -1.98 -12.65 -7.15
N ASN A 409 -2.81 -13.64 -6.83
CA ASN A 409 -4.24 -13.44 -6.62
C ASN A 409 -4.54 -13.61 -5.13
N MET A 410 -5.30 -12.69 -4.58
CA MET A 410 -5.64 -12.64 -3.17
C MET A 410 -7.11 -12.30 -2.99
N ASP A 411 -7.81 -13.10 -2.20
CA ASP A 411 -9.15 -12.80 -1.74
C ASP A 411 -9.07 -12.09 -0.40
N THR A 412 -9.61 -10.89 -0.33
CA THR A 412 -9.69 -10.13 0.91
C THR A 412 -11.06 -10.39 1.53
N PRO A 413 -11.15 -10.96 2.74
CA PRO A 413 -12.42 -11.16 3.41
C PRO A 413 -13.06 -9.82 3.76
N ALA A 414 -14.38 -9.82 3.93
CA ALA A 414 -15.10 -8.66 4.44
C ALA A 414 -14.49 -8.25 5.80
N LYS A 415 -14.24 -6.96 5.98
CA LYS A 415 -13.58 -6.39 7.16
C LYS A 415 -14.42 -5.25 7.70
N GLU A 416 -14.54 -5.17 9.02
CA GLU A 416 -15.16 -4.03 9.69
C GLU A 416 -14.10 -2.97 10.00
N MET A 417 -14.34 -1.73 9.60
CA MET A 417 -13.57 -0.56 9.99
C MET A 417 -14.26 0.10 11.17
N THR A 418 -13.87 -0.31 12.38
CA THR A 418 -14.52 0.11 13.63
C THR A 418 -14.48 1.61 13.86
N SER A 419 -13.40 2.29 13.43
CA SER A 419 -13.27 3.75 13.54
C SER A 419 -14.39 4.52 12.85
N LEU A 420 -14.89 4.01 11.71
CA LEU A 420 -16.00 4.60 10.96
C LEU A 420 -17.32 3.82 11.13
N GLY A 421 -17.31 2.66 11.78
CA GLY A 421 -18.45 1.77 11.87
C GLY A 421 -18.98 1.34 10.50
N ILE A 422 -18.07 1.05 9.54
CA ILE A 422 -18.40 0.61 8.18
C ILE A 422 -17.83 -0.78 7.90
N GLY A 423 -18.58 -1.58 7.14
CA GLY A 423 -18.08 -2.84 6.59
C GLY A 423 -17.44 -2.59 5.22
N ILE A 424 -16.17 -2.93 5.08
CA ILE A 424 -15.51 -3.03 3.77
C ILE A 424 -15.89 -4.41 3.22
N PRO A 425 -16.52 -4.50 2.03
CA PRO A 425 -16.93 -5.78 1.46
C PRO A 425 -15.72 -6.65 1.12
N ALA A 426 -15.96 -7.96 1.00
CA ALA A 426 -14.97 -8.87 0.45
C ALA A 426 -14.59 -8.44 -0.97
N GLY A 427 -13.33 -8.62 -1.32
CA GLY A 427 -12.77 -8.21 -2.60
C GLY A 427 -11.77 -9.23 -3.13
N HIS A 428 -11.41 -9.07 -4.41
CA HIS A 428 -10.37 -9.84 -5.07
C HIS A 428 -9.30 -8.88 -5.62
N SER A 429 -8.05 -9.12 -5.27
CA SER A 429 -6.90 -8.33 -5.74
C SER A 429 -6.00 -9.20 -6.60
N LYS A 430 -5.59 -8.66 -7.76
CA LYS A 430 -4.62 -9.27 -8.65
C LYS A 430 -3.42 -8.37 -8.80
N PHE A 431 -2.24 -8.89 -8.46
CA PHE A 431 -0.97 -8.19 -8.57
C PHE A 431 -0.18 -8.76 -9.75
N THR A 432 0.26 -7.89 -10.65
CA THR A 432 1.08 -8.27 -11.80
C THR A 432 2.09 -7.19 -12.14
N ARG A 433 3.22 -7.57 -12.72
CA ARG A 433 4.31 -6.67 -13.07
C ARG A 433 5.17 -7.26 -14.19
N THR A 434 5.84 -6.40 -14.95
CA THR A 434 6.89 -6.78 -15.91
C THR A 434 7.96 -5.70 -15.93
N ASN A 435 9.24 -6.09 -15.87
CA ASN A 435 10.36 -5.16 -15.99
C ASN A 435 11.21 -5.51 -17.21
N ARG A 436 11.71 -4.49 -17.89
CA ARG A 436 12.69 -4.59 -18.97
C ARG A 436 13.82 -3.63 -18.70
N VAL A 437 15.05 -4.10 -18.81
CA VAL A 437 16.25 -3.30 -18.54
C VAL A 437 17.26 -3.46 -19.67
N ILE A 438 17.84 -2.34 -20.08
CA ILE A 438 18.98 -2.29 -21.00
C ILE A 438 20.16 -1.75 -20.17
N GLY A 439 21.27 -2.46 -20.21
CA GLY A 439 22.51 -2.06 -19.55
C GLY A 439 23.62 -1.80 -20.57
N VAL A 440 24.45 -0.82 -20.30
CA VAL A 440 25.70 -0.58 -21.00
C VAL A 440 26.82 -0.37 -19.99
N GLY A 441 28.00 -0.86 -20.27
CA GLY A 441 29.16 -0.76 -19.40
C GLY A 441 30.47 -0.60 -20.14
N CYS A 442 31.45 -0.09 -19.45
CA CYS A 442 32.83 0.01 -19.92
C CYS A 442 33.75 -0.53 -18.81
N GLU A 443 34.57 -1.48 -19.16
CA GLU A 443 35.62 -2.03 -18.30
C GLU A 443 36.99 -1.51 -18.74
N LEU A 444 37.78 -1.04 -17.78
CA LEU A 444 39.11 -0.51 -18.00
C LEU A 444 40.13 -1.34 -17.19
N THR A 445 41.16 -1.87 -17.87
CA THR A 445 42.24 -2.62 -17.24
C THR A 445 43.57 -1.88 -17.48
N PHE A 446 44.31 -1.59 -16.40
CA PHE A 446 45.56 -0.81 -16.41
C PHE A 446 46.76 -1.65 -15.97
#